data_ae25faf9080b538e202c0a15ffe5aa7a
#
_entry.id   ae25faf9080b538e202c0a15ffe5aa7a
#
_cell.length_a   1.000
_cell.length_b   1.000
_cell.length_c   1.000
_cell.angle_alpha   90.00
_cell.angle_beta   90.00
_cell.angle_gamma   90.00
#
_symmetry.space_group_name_H-M   'P 1'
#
loop_
_entity.id
_entity.type
_entity.pdbx_description
1 polymer ?
#
loop_
_entity_poly.entity_id
_entity_poly.type
_entity_poly.pdbx_seq_one_letter_code
_entity_poly.pdbx_strand_id
1 'polypeptide(L)'
;VLNKEEDNLLQEEDIDLIYSDNPKVIYLVTPPNRTEYNSIVSLFLDQLFNANYELALSNGRKCVNRILHILDEFTNIPAIPHMDTKISIGLGQNILYYLWIQNLEQLVDKYGENTAATIQDNCSLKIYVKSTSDKTNTRFSKDLGSRTITRRRRSSNILDEANPNVSIENPKQELLTPTQLAKLQEGEAVILRGVKGRDNAGRKVTTDPIFLHEKTAFPYRYMFLQDEFDHSM
;
A
#
# COMPACT_ATOMS: atom_id res chain seq x y z
N VAL A 1 -10.83 -4.59 28.27
CA VAL A 1 -11.15 -5.71 29.18
C VAL A 1 -10.85 -6.94 28.36
N LEU A 2 -9.64 -7.47 28.49
CA LEU A 2 -9.29 -8.79 27.97
C LEU A 2 -10.15 -9.80 28.72
N ASN A 3 -10.83 -10.65 27.97
CA ASN A 3 -11.69 -11.67 28.56
C ASN A 3 -10.79 -12.66 29.30
N LYS A 4 -11.10 -13.04 30.52
CA LYS A 4 -10.25 -13.92 31.34
C LYS A 4 -9.95 -15.30 30.71
N GLU A 5 -10.71 -15.70 29.69
CA GLU A 5 -10.47 -16.91 28.91
C GLU A 5 -9.45 -16.70 27.76
N GLU A 6 -9.16 -15.44 27.40
CA GLU A 6 -8.18 -15.10 26.37
C GLU A 6 -6.79 -14.77 26.92
N ASP A 7 -6.64 -14.58 28.25
CA ASP A 7 -5.37 -14.31 28.93
C ASP A 7 -4.34 -15.46 28.83
N ASN A 8 -4.77 -16.63 28.36
CA ASN A 8 -3.87 -17.78 28.12
C ASN A 8 -3.35 -17.86 26.68
N LEU A 9 -3.70 -16.88 25.82
CA LEU A 9 -3.40 -16.95 24.37
C LEU A 9 -2.01 -16.45 23.97
N LEU A 10 -1.22 -15.93 24.91
CA LEU A 10 0.13 -15.44 24.62
C LEU A 10 1.16 -16.21 25.47
N GLN A 11 1.19 -17.53 25.34
CA GLN A 11 2.37 -18.29 25.72
C GLN A 11 3.47 -18.05 24.67
N GLU A 12 4.73 -18.07 25.12
CA GLU A 12 5.90 -17.82 24.25
C GLU A 12 5.91 -18.71 22.99
N GLU A 13 5.33 -19.90 23.07
CA GLU A 13 5.13 -20.85 21.98
C GLU A 13 4.12 -20.39 20.92
N ASP A 14 3.18 -19.48 21.26
CA ASP A 14 2.15 -18.99 20.33
C ASP A 14 2.66 -17.88 19.41
N ILE A 15 3.80 -17.26 19.71
CA ILE A 15 4.45 -16.26 18.89
C ILE A 15 5.27 -16.89 17.75
N ASP A 16 5.60 -18.19 17.87
CA ASP A 16 6.28 -18.93 16.81
C ASP A 16 5.32 -19.26 15.66
N LEU A 17 5.23 -18.32 14.71
CA LEU A 17 4.39 -18.48 13.52
C LEU A 17 5.09 -19.29 12.41
N ILE A 18 6.37 -19.56 12.54
CA ILE A 18 7.18 -20.20 11.50
C ILE A 18 6.86 -21.69 11.38
N TYR A 19 6.66 -22.38 12.49
CA TYR A 19 6.44 -23.83 12.57
C TYR A 19 4.98 -24.21 12.79
N SER A 20 4.05 -23.28 12.68
CA SER A 20 2.64 -23.58 12.84
C SER A 20 2.13 -24.46 11.67
N ASP A 21 1.67 -25.68 11.97
CA ASP A 21 1.07 -26.58 10.99
C ASP A 21 -0.29 -26.07 10.47
N ASN A 22 -0.94 -25.21 11.25
CA ASN A 22 -2.22 -24.61 10.91
C ASN A 22 -2.08 -23.11 10.69
N PRO A 23 -2.83 -22.51 9.75
CA PRO A 23 -2.90 -21.06 9.63
C PRO A 23 -3.39 -20.41 10.92
N LYS A 24 -2.63 -19.43 11.44
CA LYS A 24 -3.01 -18.64 12.62
C LYS A 24 -3.35 -17.21 12.19
N VAL A 25 -4.36 -16.64 12.79
CA VAL A 25 -4.73 -15.22 12.63
C VAL A 25 -4.76 -14.57 14.00
N ILE A 26 -3.98 -13.50 14.17
CA ILE A 26 -3.92 -12.72 15.41
C ILE A 26 -4.57 -11.38 15.15
N TYR A 27 -5.63 -11.08 15.86
CA TYR A 27 -6.32 -9.78 15.81
C TYR A 27 -5.87 -8.91 16.98
N LEU A 28 -5.26 -7.76 16.66
CA LEU A 28 -4.91 -6.74 17.63
C LEU A 28 -5.91 -5.59 17.51
N VAL A 29 -6.83 -5.52 18.46
CA VAL A 29 -7.90 -4.51 18.47
C VAL A 29 -7.62 -3.53 19.59
N THR A 30 -7.46 -2.25 19.26
CA THR A 30 -7.28 -1.18 20.24
C THR A 30 -8.52 -0.28 20.29
N PRO A 31 -9.02 0.06 21.49
CA PRO A 31 -10.13 1.00 21.60
C PRO A 31 -9.66 2.39 21.13
N PRO A 32 -10.43 3.08 20.25
CA PRO A 32 -10.02 4.34 19.65
C PRO A 32 -9.90 5.49 20.68
N ASN A 33 -10.53 5.36 21.82
CA ASN A 33 -10.53 6.36 22.90
C ASN A 33 -9.41 6.14 23.92
N ARG A 34 -8.54 5.13 23.74
CA ARG A 34 -7.45 4.78 24.67
C ARG A 34 -6.16 4.60 23.92
N THR A 35 -5.52 5.71 23.56
CA THR A 35 -4.29 5.72 22.76
C THR A 35 -3.07 5.17 23.53
N GLU A 36 -3.13 5.07 24.86
CA GLU A 36 -2.09 4.48 25.68
C GLU A 36 -1.80 3.01 25.34
N TYR A 37 -2.79 2.24 24.90
CA TYR A 37 -2.60 0.86 24.47
C TYR A 37 -1.86 0.72 23.14
N ASN A 38 -1.84 1.76 22.34
CA ASN A 38 -1.17 1.73 21.04
C ASN A 38 0.35 1.48 21.18
N SER A 39 0.97 1.93 22.29
CA SER A 39 2.39 1.67 22.58
C SER A 39 2.66 0.18 22.80
N ILE A 40 1.73 -0.53 23.42
CA ILE A 40 1.82 -1.98 23.63
C ILE A 40 1.74 -2.71 22.29
N VAL A 41 0.87 -2.27 21.38
CA VAL A 41 0.75 -2.82 20.02
C VAL A 41 2.04 -2.63 19.24
N SER A 42 2.63 -1.43 19.28
CA SER A 42 3.91 -1.17 18.61
C SER A 42 5.03 -2.07 19.14
N LEU A 43 5.12 -2.23 20.44
CA LEU A 43 6.10 -3.12 21.09
C LEU A 43 5.86 -4.59 20.72
N PHE A 44 4.60 -5.02 20.74
CA PHE A 44 4.25 -6.39 20.36
C PHE A 44 4.62 -6.68 18.89
N LEU A 45 4.32 -5.77 17.95
CA LEU A 45 4.69 -5.92 16.56
C LEU A 45 6.20 -5.94 16.34
N ASP A 46 6.94 -5.16 17.13
CA ASP A 46 8.40 -5.19 17.11
C ASP A 46 8.96 -6.53 17.59
N GLN A 47 8.47 -7.03 18.72
CA GLN A 47 8.89 -8.32 19.29
C GLN A 47 8.48 -9.49 18.40
N LEU A 48 7.26 -9.48 17.86
CA LEU A 48 6.77 -10.50 16.93
C LEU A 48 7.67 -10.61 15.70
N PHE A 49 8.06 -9.47 15.11
CA PHE A 49 9.01 -9.48 13.99
C PHE A 49 10.36 -10.06 14.42
N ASN A 50 10.94 -9.57 15.52
CA ASN A 50 12.27 -9.98 15.94
C ASN A 50 12.33 -11.48 16.27
N ALA A 51 11.35 -12.01 17.01
CA ALA A 51 11.27 -13.44 17.31
C ALA A 51 11.21 -14.30 16.05
N ASN A 52 10.31 -13.98 15.13
CA ASN A 52 10.19 -14.73 13.87
C ASN A 52 11.40 -14.55 12.94
N TYR A 53 12.04 -13.40 12.96
CA TYR A 53 13.25 -13.14 12.20
C TYR A 53 14.44 -14.00 12.72
N GLU A 54 14.63 -14.09 14.03
CA GLU A 54 15.66 -14.94 14.65
C GLU A 54 15.44 -16.42 14.32
N LEU A 55 14.19 -16.89 14.39
CA LEU A 55 13.83 -18.25 13.99
C LEU A 55 14.07 -18.48 12.50
N ALA A 56 13.76 -17.49 11.64
CA ALA A 56 14.06 -17.59 10.22
C ALA A 56 15.57 -17.72 9.95
N LEU A 57 16.40 -16.99 10.69
CA LEU A 57 17.85 -17.08 10.55
C LEU A 57 18.36 -18.49 10.89
N SER A 58 17.83 -19.12 11.95
CA SER A 58 18.17 -20.49 12.31
C SER A 58 17.68 -21.54 11.31
N ASN A 59 16.61 -21.24 10.57
CA ASN A 59 15.97 -22.12 9.59
C ASN A 59 16.31 -21.76 8.14
N GLY A 60 17.58 -21.60 7.83
CA GLY A 60 18.03 -21.32 6.45
C GLY A 60 17.66 -19.92 5.93
N ARG A 61 17.46 -18.97 6.84
CA ARG A 61 17.16 -17.55 6.57
C ARG A 61 15.80 -17.30 5.94
N LYS A 62 14.81 -18.16 6.19
CA LYS A 62 13.46 -17.96 5.65
C LYS A 62 12.43 -18.63 6.53
N CYS A 63 11.33 -17.93 6.81
CA CYS A 63 10.16 -18.53 7.43
C CYS A 63 9.55 -19.58 6.50
N VAL A 64 9.22 -20.77 7.05
CA VAL A 64 8.52 -21.84 6.31
C VAL A 64 7.16 -21.32 5.87
N ASN A 65 6.40 -20.79 6.80
CA ASN A 65 5.12 -20.16 6.54
C ASN A 65 5.31 -18.66 6.25
N ARG A 66 4.44 -18.13 5.41
CA ARG A 66 4.40 -16.70 5.14
C ARG A 66 3.73 -15.97 6.29
N ILE A 67 4.40 -14.96 6.83
CA ILE A 67 3.86 -14.08 7.85
C ILE A 67 3.39 -12.80 7.19
N LEU A 68 2.12 -12.44 7.40
CA LEU A 68 1.50 -11.25 6.84
C LEU A 68 1.14 -10.29 7.96
N HIS A 69 1.76 -9.13 8.00
CA HIS A 69 1.36 -8.03 8.86
C HIS A 69 0.39 -7.12 8.08
N ILE A 70 -0.88 -7.16 8.42
CA ILE A 70 -1.91 -6.29 7.85
C ILE A 70 -2.15 -5.16 8.85
N LEU A 71 -1.60 -3.98 8.57
CA LEU A 71 -1.64 -2.83 9.48
C LEU A 71 -2.61 -1.79 8.92
N ASP A 72 -3.87 -1.92 9.34
CA ASP A 72 -4.90 -0.94 9.04
C ASP A 72 -4.63 0.34 9.87
N GLU A 73 -4.86 1.50 9.27
CA GLU A 73 -4.55 2.80 9.88
C GLU A 73 -3.13 2.87 10.47
N PHE A 74 -2.14 2.37 9.73
CA PHE A 74 -0.74 2.24 10.16
C PHE A 74 -0.18 3.50 10.81
N THR A 75 -0.65 4.66 10.40
CA THR A 75 -0.22 5.94 10.97
C THR A 75 -0.88 6.29 12.30
N ASN A 76 -1.87 5.54 12.78
CA ASN A 76 -2.53 5.81 14.06
C ASN A 76 -1.85 5.13 15.25
N ILE A 77 -1.11 4.04 15.02
CA ILE A 77 -0.30 3.42 16.07
C ILE A 77 1.05 4.16 16.23
N PRO A 78 1.71 4.15 17.41
CA PRO A 78 3.05 4.71 17.57
C PRO A 78 4.04 4.11 16.60
N ALA A 79 5.12 4.83 16.32
CA ALA A 79 6.15 4.36 15.41
C ALA A 79 6.70 2.99 15.86
N ILE A 80 6.69 2.02 14.98
CA ILE A 80 7.33 0.72 15.20
C ILE A 80 8.84 0.92 15.04
N PRO A 81 9.66 0.53 16.03
CA PRO A 81 11.10 0.70 15.95
C PRO A 81 11.69 0.04 14.71
N HIS A 82 12.60 0.73 14.03
CA HIS A 82 13.31 0.23 12.83
C HIS A 82 12.41 -0.32 11.73
N MET A 83 11.25 0.32 11.52
CA MET A 83 10.27 -0.14 10.52
C MET A 83 10.82 -0.16 9.09
N ASP A 84 11.67 0.80 8.74
CA ASP A 84 12.39 0.86 7.46
C ASP A 84 13.26 -0.39 7.24
N THR A 85 13.99 -0.80 8.25
CA THR A 85 14.81 -2.02 8.23
C THR A 85 13.92 -3.26 8.12
N LYS A 86 12.88 -3.37 8.95
CA LYS A 86 11.97 -4.51 8.98
C LYS A 86 11.29 -4.75 7.62
N ILE A 87 10.79 -3.70 6.99
CA ILE A 87 10.15 -3.83 5.68
C ILE A 87 11.14 -4.17 4.57
N SER A 88 12.39 -3.69 4.70
CA SER A 88 13.45 -3.95 3.72
C SER A 88 13.92 -5.40 3.73
N ILE A 89 14.13 -5.96 4.93
CA ILE A 89 14.67 -7.32 5.09
C ILE A 89 13.56 -8.39 5.16
N GLY A 90 12.37 -8.04 5.64
CA GLY A 90 11.27 -8.97 5.88
C GLY A 90 10.86 -9.76 4.64
N LEU A 91 10.84 -9.13 3.48
CA LEU A 91 10.48 -9.81 2.23
C LEU A 91 11.39 -11.03 1.95
N GLY A 92 12.69 -10.89 2.19
CA GLY A 92 13.66 -11.98 2.05
C GLY A 92 13.40 -13.14 2.99
N GLN A 93 12.83 -12.85 4.16
CA GLN A 93 12.52 -13.82 5.22
C GLN A 93 11.09 -14.39 5.11
N ASN A 94 10.34 -14.07 4.06
CA ASN A 94 8.92 -14.41 3.88
C ASN A 94 7.98 -13.71 4.90
N ILE A 95 8.41 -12.55 5.42
CA ILE A 95 7.61 -11.65 6.29
C ILE A 95 7.18 -10.46 5.46
N LEU A 96 5.90 -10.26 5.30
CA LEU A 96 5.31 -9.25 4.42
C LEU A 96 4.48 -8.23 5.20
N TYR A 97 4.45 -7.01 4.70
CA TYR A 97 3.68 -5.91 5.26
C TYR A 97 2.67 -5.38 4.25
N TYR A 98 1.43 -5.20 4.72
CA TYR A 98 0.36 -4.47 4.04
C TYR A 98 0.05 -3.25 4.91
N LEU A 99 0.41 -2.08 4.42
CA LEU A 99 0.27 -0.82 5.15
C LEU A 99 -0.87 -0.01 4.55
N TRP A 100 -1.87 0.31 5.36
CA TRP A 100 -2.95 1.20 4.98
C TRP A 100 -2.72 2.56 5.63
N ILE A 101 -2.68 3.61 4.82
CA ILE A 101 -2.45 4.98 5.26
C ILE A 101 -3.47 5.91 4.62
N GLN A 102 -3.89 6.95 5.31
CA GLN A 102 -4.80 7.94 4.77
C GLN A 102 -4.08 8.95 3.85
N ASN A 103 -2.90 9.39 4.26
CA ASN A 103 -2.05 10.28 3.49
C ASN A 103 -0.57 10.08 3.84
N LEU A 104 0.31 10.56 2.96
CA LEU A 104 1.75 10.41 3.11
C LEU A 104 2.34 11.35 4.16
N GLU A 105 1.70 12.49 4.41
CA GLU A 105 2.16 13.45 5.41
C GLU A 105 2.17 12.84 6.81
N GLN A 106 1.11 12.10 7.18
CA GLN A 106 1.06 11.41 8.47
C GLN A 106 2.20 10.39 8.63
N LEU A 107 2.60 9.73 7.53
CA LEU A 107 3.74 8.82 7.56
C LEU A 107 5.06 9.57 7.80
N VAL A 108 5.23 10.73 7.15
CA VAL A 108 6.40 11.60 7.33
C VAL A 108 6.44 12.18 8.74
N ASP A 109 5.32 12.65 9.26
CA ASP A 109 5.22 13.21 10.62
C ASP A 109 5.59 12.17 11.68
N LYS A 110 5.25 10.90 11.44
CA LYS A 110 5.50 9.80 12.38
C LYS A 110 6.93 9.26 12.33
N TYR A 111 7.48 9.06 11.14
CA TYR A 111 8.75 8.37 10.94
C TYR A 111 9.89 9.29 10.48
N GLY A 112 9.59 10.55 10.14
CA GLY A 112 10.52 11.46 9.49
C GLY A 112 10.66 11.17 7.98
N GLU A 113 11.15 12.17 7.23
CA GLU A 113 11.20 12.12 5.76
C GLU A 113 11.97 10.91 5.21
N ASN A 114 13.17 10.65 5.74
CA ASN A 114 14.05 9.59 5.23
C ASN A 114 13.48 8.19 5.46
N THR A 115 13.01 7.92 6.69
CA THR A 115 12.41 6.62 7.03
C THR A 115 11.09 6.40 6.29
N ALA A 116 10.26 7.43 6.19
CA ALA A 116 9.01 7.38 5.43
C ALA A 116 9.27 7.10 3.93
N ALA A 117 10.30 7.72 3.34
CA ALA A 117 10.69 7.45 1.96
C ALA A 117 11.14 5.99 1.79
N THR A 118 11.99 5.48 2.70
CA THR A 118 12.45 4.09 2.68
C THR A 118 11.28 3.10 2.79
N ILE A 119 10.31 3.35 3.67
CA ILE A 119 9.09 2.54 3.80
C ILE A 119 8.32 2.52 2.46
N GLN A 120 8.10 3.70 1.86
CA GLN A 120 7.39 3.82 0.59
C GLN A 120 8.10 3.11 -0.57
N ASP A 121 9.42 3.21 -0.64
CA ASP A 121 10.22 2.64 -1.73
C ASP A 121 10.30 1.10 -1.64
N ASN A 122 10.22 0.54 -0.44
CA ASN A 122 10.12 -0.90 -0.22
C ASN A 122 8.72 -1.47 -0.50
N CYS A 123 7.69 -0.63 -0.58
CA CYS A 123 6.36 -1.04 -1.02
C CYS A 123 6.33 -1.18 -2.55
N SER A 124 6.63 -2.38 -3.05
CA SER A 124 6.67 -2.68 -4.49
C SER A 124 5.31 -2.62 -5.18
N LEU A 125 4.24 -2.75 -4.43
CA LEU A 125 2.86 -2.58 -4.88
C LEU A 125 2.24 -1.41 -4.12
N LYS A 126 1.83 -0.39 -4.85
CA LYS A 126 1.12 0.78 -4.29
C LYS A 126 -0.27 0.82 -4.88
N ILE A 127 -1.27 0.84 -4.03
CA ILE A 127 -2.68 0.94 -4.43
C ILE A 127 -3.20 2.29 -3.95
N TYR A 128 -3.59 3.14 -4.87
CA TYR A 128 -4.19 4.43 -4.60
C TYR A 128 -5.68 4.35 -4.85
N VAL A 129 -6.47 4.57 -3.83
CA VAL A 129 -7.94 4.57 -3.94
C VAL A 129 -8.44 6.01 -4.13
N LYS A 130 -8.19 6.88 -3.18
CA LYS A 130 -8.48 8.32 -3.23
C LYS A 130 -7.84 9.02 -2.04
N SER A 131 -7.38 10.24 -2.21
CA SER A 131 -6.93 11.10 -1.12
C SER A 131 -7.38 12.53 -1.36
N THR A 132 -7.70 13.25 -0.29
CA THR A 132 -7.95 14.70 -0.31
C THR A 132 -6.67 15.51 -0.20
N SER A 133 -5.53 14.87 0.14
CA SER A 133 -4.24 15.53 0.24
C SER A 133 -3.63 15.79 -1.13
N ASP A 134 -3.39 17.08 -1.43
CA ASP A 134 -2.73 17.50 -2.67
C ASP A 134 -1.28 17.01 -2.76
N LYS A 135 -0.55 16.96 -1.64
CA LYS A 135 0.82 16.43 -1.58
C LYS A 135 0.84 14.94 -1.92
N THR A 136 -0.06 14.15 -1.33
CA THR A 136 -0.21 12.72 -1.63
C THR A 136 -0.53 12.52 -3.11
N ASN A 137 -1.46 13.29 -3.68
CA ASN A 137 -1.85 13.21 -5.08
C ASN A 137 -0.69 13.57 -6.01
N THR A 138 0.04 14.63 -5.68
CA THR A 138 1.20 15.07 -6.46
C THR A 138 2.32 14.03 -6.42
N ARG A 139 2.59 13.44 -5.26
CA ARG A 139 3.60 12.38 -5.13
C ARG A 139 3.24 11.16 -5.95
N PHE A 140 1.98 10.67 -5.84
CA PHE A 140 1.52 9.50 -6.57
C PHE A 140 1.50 9.73 -8.09
N SER A 141 1.09 10.93 -8.55
CA SER A 141 1.17 11.35 -9.95
C SER A 141 2.60 11.27 -10.51
N LYS A 142 3.59 11.75 -9.73
CA LYS A 142 5.01 11.65 -10.09
C LYS A 142 5.49 10.20 -10.16
N ASP A 143 5.10 9.36 -9.20
CA ASP A 143 5.45 7.94 -9.16
C ASP A 143 4.89 7.18 -10.37
N LEU A 144 3.72 7.55 -10.88
CA LEU A 144 3.13 7.01 -12.11
C LEU A 144 3.95 7.37 -13.35
N GLY A 145 4.63 8.52 -13.33
CA GLY A 145 5.45 9.01 -14.42
C GLY A 145 4.69 9.84 -15.46
N SER A 146 5.35 10.07 -16.59
CA SER A 146 4.84 10.92 -17.66
C SER A 146 5.08 10.29 -19.04
N ARG A 147 4.27 10.70 -20.02
CA ARG A 147 4.45 10.38 -21.45
C ARG A 147 4.75 11.63 -22.23
N THR A 148 5.48 11.49 -23.33
CA THR A 148 5.68 12.56 -24.31
C THR A 148 4.49 12.58 -25.26
N ILE A 149 3.86 13.72 -25.44
CA ILE A 149 2.80 13.92 -26.43
C ILE A 149 3.28 14.88 -27.51
N THR A 150 2.90 14.60 -28.75
CA THR A 150 3.19 15.52 -29.86
C THR A 150 2.02 16.46 -30.05
N ARG A 151 2.24 17.76 -29.87
CA ARG A 151 1.26 18.80 -30.15
C ARG A 151 1.69 19.57 -31.38
N ARG A 152 0.80 19.70 -32.34
CA ARG A 152 0.95 20.61 -33.47
C ARG A 152 0.28 21.93 -33.10
N ARG A 153 1.07 22.99 -32.98
CA ARG A 153 0.57 24.35 -32.74
C ARG A 153 0.57 25.10 -34.08
N ARG A 154 -0.59 25.55 -34.50
CA ARG A 154 -0.71 26.46 -35.64
C ARG A 154 -0.75 27.88 -35.10
N SER A 155 0.17 28.72 -35.52
CA SER A 155 0.14 30.16 -35.29
C SER A 155 -0.05 30.82 -36.63
N SER A 156 -1.19 31.49 -36.85
CA SER A 156 -1.42 32.37 -38.00
C SER A 156 -1.32 33.81 -37.51
N ASN A 157 -0.49 34.61 -38.18
CA ASN A 157 -0.58 36.06 -38.09
C ASN A 157 -1.79 36.53 -38.88
N ILE A 158 -2.57 37.49 -38.37
CA ILE A 158 -3.78 38.05 -38.95
C ILE A 158 -3.53 38.61 -40.37
N LEU A 159 -2.28 38.84 -40.76
CA LEU A 159 -1.86 39.39 -42.05
C LEU A 159 -1.35 38.33 -43.04
N ASP A 160 -1.24 37.07 -42.66
CA ASP A 160 -0.71 35.99 -43.53
C ASP A 160 -1.41 34.67 -43.24
N GLU A 161 -2.71 34.62 -43.61
CA GLU A 161 -3.53 33.40 -43.46
C GLU A 161 -3.09 32.25 -44.38
N ALA A 162 -2.32 32.55 -45.43
CA ALA A 162 -1.94 31.58 -46.45
C ALA A 162 -0.76 30.67 -46.03
N ASN A 163 0.03 31.03 -44.98
CA ASN A 163 1.18 30.25 -44.54
C ASN A 163 1.22 30.15 -43.01
N PRO A 164 0.42 29.29 -42.37
CA PRO A 164 0.47 29.10 -40.95
C PRO A 164 1.81 28.46 -40.53
N ASN A 165 2.54 29.08 -39.62
CA ASN A 165 3.67 28.47 -38.99
C ASN A 165 3.19 27.29 -38.12
N VAL A 166 3.58 26.09 -38.51
CA VAL A 166 3.30 24.86 -37.74
C VAL A 166 4.53 24.54 -36.91
N SER A 167 4.46 24.72 -35.60
CA SER A 167 5.45 24.25 -34.67
C SER A 167 5.04 22.90 -34.06
N ILE A 168 5.97 21.97 -34.00
CA ILE A 168 5.77 20.68 -33.35
C ILE A 168 6.42 20.78 -31.96
N GLU A 169 5.62 20.69 -30.93
CA GLU A 169 6.07 20.65 -29.54
C GLU A 169 5.85 19.26 -28.99
N ASN A 170 6.83 18.75 -28.23
CA ASN A 170 6.76 17.45 -27.57
C ASN A 170 6.75 17.62 -26.04
N PRO A 171 5.69 18.21 -25.44
CA PRO A 171 5.62 18.38 -24.01
C PRO A 171 5.47 17.03 -23.31
N LYS A 172 6.05 16.95 -22.10
CA LYS A 172 5.78 15.85 -21.17
C LYS A 172 4.40 16.07 -20.55
N GLN A 173 3.59 15.04 -20.54
CA GLN A 173 2.29 15.02 -19.87
C GLN A 173 2.30 13.89 -18.84
N GLU A 174 1.90 14.19 -17.61
CA GLU A 174 1.69 13.17 -16.58
C GLU A 174 0.67 12.13 -17.04
N LEU A 175 0.89 10.85 -16.69
CA LEU A 175 -0.06 9.78 -17.04
C LEU A 175 -1.41 10.01 -16.39
N LEU A 176 -1.41 10.37 -15.10
CA LEU A 176 -2.56 10.89 -14.36
C LEU A 176 -2.12 12.14 -13.59
N THR A 177 -2.84 13.22 -13.75
CA THR A 177 -2.58 14.45 -13.01
C THR A 177 -3.07 14.34 -11.56
N PRO A 178 -2.53 15.12 -10.60
CA PRO A 178 -3.03 15.15 -9.23
C PRO A 178 -4.53 15.43 -9.15
N THR A 179 -5.04 16.30 -10.03
CA THR A 179 -6.47 16.61 -10.12
C THR A 179 -7.32 15.41 -10.58
N GLN A 180 -6.82 14.59 -11.50
CA GLN A 180 -7.52 13.37 -11.93
C GLN A 180 -7.55 12.33 -10.79
N LEU A 181 -6.44 12.16 -10.07
CA LEU A 181 -6.36 11.30 -8.89
C LEU A 181 -7.35 11.73 -7.81
N ALA A 182 -7.44 13.04 -7.51
CA ALA A 182 -8.38 13.57 -6.54
C ALA A 182 -9.87 13.35 -6.93
N LYS A 183 -10.15 13.17 -8.23
CA LYS A 183 -11.49 12.99 -8.78
C LYS A 183 -11.88 11.54 -9.06
N LEU A 184 -11.07 10.56 -8.62
CA LEU A 184 -11.43 9.16 -8.72
C LEU A 184 -12.80 8.93 -8.08
N GLN A 185 -13.63 8.16 -8.75
CA GLN A 185 -14.96 7.81 -8.28
C GLN A 185 -14.88 6.65 -7.28
N GLU A 186 -15.98 6.42 -6.59
CA GLU A 186 -16.10 5.27 -5.70
C GLU A 186 -15.96 3.97 -6.51
N GLY A 187 -15.13 3.05 -6.00
CA GLY A 187 -14.81 1.81 -6.72
C GLY A 187 -13.65 1.92 -7.71
N GLU A 188 -13.12 3.11 -7.97
CA GLU A 188 -11.92 3.28 -8.80
C GLU A 188 -10.64 3.26 -7.97
N ALA A 189 -9.62 2.61 -8.49
CA ALA A 189 -8.29 2.60 -7.88
C ALA A 189 -7.20 2.61 -8.95
N VAL A 190 -6.04 3.13 -8.58
CA VAL A 190 -4.83 3.09 -9.42
C VAL A 190 -3.80 2.20 -8.76
N ILE A 191 -3.37 1.16 -9.47
CA ILE A 191 -2.38 0.20 -8.99
C ILE A 191 -1.05 0.46 -9.69
N LEU A 192 -0.02 0.78 -8.90
CA LEU A 192 1.34 0.92 -9.35
C LEU A 192 2.18 -0.25 -8.86
N ARG A 193 2.76 -1.01 -9.78
CA ARG A 193 3.68 -2.11 -9.48
C ARG A 193 5.10 -1.73 -9.91
N GLY A 194 5.97 -1.48 -8.92
CA GLY A 194 7.31 -0.93 -9.17
C GLY A 194 8.37 -1.92 -9.67
N VAL A 195 8.23 -3.23 -9.43
CA VAL A 195 9.38 -4.13 -9.47
C VAL A 195 9.40 -5.13 -10.63
N LYS A 196 8.31 -5.42 -11.32
CA LYS A 196 8.34 -6.42 -12.41
C LYS A 196 7.53 -5.96 -13.61
N GLY A 197 8.22 -5.72 -14.72
CA GLY A 197 7.57 -5.56 -16.03
C GLY A 197 7.04 -6.87 -16.61
N ARG A 198 7.15 -8.01 -15.89
CA ARG A 198 6.67 -9.32 -16.31
C ARG A 198 5.95 -10.05 -15.18
N ASP A 199 4.92 -10.82 -15.52
CA ASP A 199 4.21 -11.69 -14.58
C ASP A 199 5.04 -12.96 -14.27
N ASN A 200 4.50 -13.82 -13.39
CA ASN A 200 5.18 -15.07 -13.03
C ASN A 200 5.31 -16.07 -14.20
N ALA A 201 4.52 -15.88 -15.26
CA ALA A 201 4.59 -16.65 -16.50
C ALA A 201 5.53 -16.02 -17.54
N GLY A 202 6.27 -14.95 -17.17
CA GLY A 202 7.21 -14.25 -18.02
C GLY A 202 6.59 -13.31 -19.05
N ARG A 203 5.27 -13.13 -19.06
CA ARG A 203 4.55 -12.22 -19.97
C ARG A 203 4.72 -10.78 -19.51
N LYS A 204 4.89 -9.87 -20.46
CA LYS A 204 4.94 -8.43 -20.16
C LYS A 204 3.63 -7.99 -19.53
N VAL A 205 3.72 -7.39 -18.35
CA VAL A 205 2.56 -6.76 -17.70
C VAL A 205 2.31 -5.45 -18.41
N THR A 206 1.19 -5.36 -19.11
CA THR A 206 0.68 -4.10 -19.64
C THR A 206 -0.09 -3.37 -18.54
N THR A 207 0.12 -2.07 -18.45
CA THR A 207 -0.67 -1.23 -17.56
C THR A 207 -2.00 -0.94 -18.23
N ASP A 208 -3.04 -1.63 -17.80
CA ASP A 208 -4.39 -1.29 -18.17
C ASP A 208 -4.98 -0.33 -17.15
N PRO A 209 -5.64 0.75 -17.55
CA PRO A 209 -6.36 1.59 -16.62
C PRO A 209 -7.47 0.77 -15.96
N ILE A 210 -7.56 0.84 -14.64
CA ILE A 210 -8.65 0.21 -13.89
C ILE A 210 -9.81 1.20 -13.92
N PHE A 211 -10.83 0.87 -14.70
CA PHE A 211 -12.11 1.57 -14.70
C PHE A 211 -13.13 0.75 -13.91
N LEU A 212 -14.21 1.40 -13.48
CA LEU A 212 -15.37 0.73 -12.94
C LEU A 212 -16.09 -0.03 -14.08
N HIS A 213 -15.53 -1.17 -14.47
CA HIS A 213 -16.04 -2.02 -15.53
C HIS A 213 -16.24 -3.43 -15.01
N GLU A 214 -17.15 -4.20 -15.59
CA GLU A 214 -17.52 -5.56 -15.15
C GLU A 214 -16.34 -6.47 -14.77
N LYS A 215 -15.19 -6.33 -15.46
CA LYS A 215 -13.99 -7.14 -15.21
C LYS A 215 -12.98 -6.54 -14.23
N THR A 216 -13.11 -5.26 -13.91
CA THR A 216 -12.10 -4.50 -13.12
C THR A 216 -12.74 -3.73 -11.96
N ALA A 217 -14.05 -3.79 -11.81
CA ALA A 217 -14.76 -3.20 -10.69
C ALA A 217 -14.38 -3.90 -9.38
N PHE A 218 -14.05 -3.12 -8.35
CA PHE A 218 -13.97 -3.67 -6.99
C PHE A 218 -15.39 -3.96 -6.52
N PRO A 219 -15.71 -5.22 -6.18
CA PRO A 219 -17.01 -5.52 -5.65
C PRO A 219 -17.18 -4.84 -4.28
N TYR A 220 -18.37 -4.37 -3.98
CA TYR A 220 -18.71 -3.80 -2.68
C TYR A 220 -18.55 -4.86 -1.58
N ARG A 221 -18.21 -4.42 -0.37
CA ARG A 221 -18.02 -5.31 0.78
C ARG A 221 -19.19 -6.26 1.00
N TYR A 222 -20.43 -5.79 0.83
CA TYR A 222 -21.60 -6.62 0.98
C TYR A 222 -21.68 -7.78 -0.03
N MET A 223 -21.07 -7.63 -1.22
CA MET A 223 -21.06 -8.70 -2.23
C MET A 223 -20.19 -9.89 -1.84
N PHE A 224 -19.14 -9.65 -1.02
CA PHE A 224 -18.29 -10.73 -0.49
C PHE A 224 -18.92 -11.43 0.71
N LEU A 225 -19.76 -10.73 1.44
CA LEU A 225 -20.34 -11.19 2.70
C LEU A 225 -21.80 -11.63 2.52
N GLN A 226 -22.31 -11.60 1.29
CA GLN A 226 -23.73 -11.85 1.02
C GLN A 226 -24.19 -13.22 1.54
N ASP A 227 -23.33 -14.23 1.46
CA ASP A 227 -23.63 -15.60 1.92
C ASP A 227 -23.39 -15.79 3.43
N GLU A 228 -22.70 -14.84 4.10
CA GLU A 228 -22.36 -14.89 5.52
C GLU A 228 -23.30 -14.02 6.36
N PHE A 229 -24.11 -13.16 5.75
CA PHE A 229 -25.09 -12.35 6.46
C PHE A 229 -26.33 -13.17 6.78
N ASP A 230 -26.62 -13.28 8.08
CA ASP A 230 -27.91 -13.77 8.55
C ASP A 230 -28.99 -12.73 8.23
N HIS A 231 -29.83 -13.03 7.26
CA HIS A 231 -30.94 -12.18 6.82
C HIS A 231 -32.20 -12.34 7.69
N SER A 232 -32.09 -13.03 8.83
CA SER A 232 -33.23 -13.36 9.72
C SER A 232 -33.52 -12.27 10.76
N MET A 233 -32.94 -11.05 10.68
CA MET A 233 -33.32 -9.90 11.53
C MET A 233 -34.33 -9.01 10.85
#